data_a18f3db6c2996ed7a1487c17f5adc996
#
_entry.id   a18f3db6c2996ed7a1487c17f5adc996
#
_cell.length_a   1.000
_cell.length_b   1.000
_cell.length_c   1.000
_cell.angle_alpha   90.00
_cell.angle_beta   90.00
_cell.angle_gamma   90.00
#
_symmetry.space_group_name_H-M   'P 1'
#
loop_
_entity.id
_entity.type
_entity.pdbx_description
1 polymer ?
#
loop_
_entity_poly.entity_id
_entity_poly.type
_entity_poly.pdbx_seq_one_letter_code
_entity_poly.pdbx_strand_id
1 'polypeptide(L)'
;MKRKILIAGLFLGRVAASNLSAQKYLGLSNSNYSGVYGSQYNPAKLTDEKVKVAVNLVSFNGLVNNDYYKFKNLKRDITKIIQGKNALVAVSVMNSKGKTEVNINGNKKVPMLSVFKFHIALAVLDLVDRGILDLEQNIFVKKSELLENTWSPIRDKYPNGNVNIPLREIIEYTVSQSDNNGCDILLRLIGGVDTVQKFIESKGIKDFAIKYNEEEMNKNGKSIYSNYTTANASSRLLQKFYNGKIISESSRDFLFRIMYETPTGADRLISLLPPDVIVAHKTGTSGIVSGIQAATNDVGIIILPDDEYYTISVFVINSKENTSTNEKIIADISKTVWDYYFRNK
;
A
#
# COMPACT_ATOMS: atom_id res chain seq x y z
N MET A 1 -71.80 -13.33 8.63
CA MET A 1 -70.65 -13.74 9.50
C MET A 1 -69.41 -13.02 9.03
N LYS A 2 -68.96 -12.03 9.77
CA LYS A 2 -67.74 -11.26 9.42
C LYS A 2 -66.50 -12.00 9.95
N ARG A 3 -65.62 -12.47 9.09
CA ARG A 3 -64.31 -13.02 9.46
C ARG A 3 -63.34 -11.87 9.71
N LYS A 4 -62.84 -11.78 10.93
CA LYS A 4 -61.76 -10.87 11.30
C LYS A 4 -60.43 -11.43 10.78
N ILE A 5 -59.74 -10.59 10.00
CA ILE A 5 -58.36 -10.88 9.59
C ILE A 5 -57.46 -10.35 10.71
N LEU A 6 -56.72 -11.23 11.33
CA LEU A 6 -55.70 -10.89 12.33
C LEU A 6 -54.40 -10.58 11.60
N ILE A 7 -54.01 -9.30 11.54
CA ILE A 7 -52.70 -8.88 11.03
C ILE A 7 -51.79 -8.83 12.25
N ALA A 8 -50.92 -9.83 12.39
CA ALA A 8 -49.85 -9.77 13.37
C ALA A 8 -48.66 -8.95 12.76
N GLY A 9 -48.56 -7.69 13.16
CA GLY A 9 -47.42 -6.87 12.83
C GLY A 9 -46.23 -7.26 13.71
N LEU A 10 -45.16 -7.75 13.12
CA LEU A 10 -43.90 -7.95 13.80
C LEU A 10 -42.98 -6.73 13.54
N PHE A 11 -42.45 -6.21 14.61
CA PHE A 11 -41.53 -5.06 14.66
C PHE A 11 -40.28 -5.33 13.79
N LEU A 12 -40.05 -4.45 12.83
CA LEU A 12 -38.84 -4.36 12.06
C LEU A 12 -37.90 -3.35 12.70
N GLY A 13 -36.80 -3.83 13.25
CA GLY A 13 -35.64 -2.99 13.57
C GLY A 13 -35.12 -2.33 12.30
N ARG A 14 -34.88 -1.01 12.34
CA ARG A 14 -34.26 -0.24 11.24
C ARG A 14 -32.84 -0.78 10.99
N VAL A 15 -32.67 -1.53 9.92
CA VAL A 15 -31.37 -1.75 9.29
C VAL A 15 -31.21 -0.68 8.20
N ALA A 16 -30.15 0.10 8.27
CA ALA A 16 -29.84 1.14 7.31
C ALA A 16 -29.78 0.54 5.89
N ALA A 17 -30.55 1.10 4.97
CA ALA A 17 -30.56 0.71 3.57
C ALA A 17 -29.26 1.16 2.90
N SER A 18 -28.33 0.26 2.73
CA SER A 18 -27.26 0.38 1.75
C SER A 18 -27.80 -0.06 0.39
N ASN A 19 -27.48 0.69 -0.67
CA ASN A 19 -27.96 0.54 -2.02
C ASN A 19 -27.94 -0.91 -2.53
N LEU A 20 -29.08 -1.56 -2.52
CA LEU A 20 -29.33 -2.86 -3.14
C LEU A 20 -29.51 -2.64 -4.64
N SER A 21 -28.56 -3.08 -5.45
CA SER A 21 -28.74 -3.05 -6.91
C SER A 21 -29.92 -3.96 -7.30
N ALA A 22 -30.97 -3.38 -7.87
CA ALA A 22 -32.19 -4.05 -8.27
C ALA A 22 -32.00 -5.22 -9.27
N GLN A 23 -30.82 -5.32 -9.88
CA GLN A 23 -30.51 -6.34 -10.88
C GLN A 23 -30.37 -7.76 -10.35
N LYS A 24 -30.13 -7.98 -9.04
CA LYS A 24 -29.88 -9.32 -8.49
C LYS A 24 -31.12 -10.21 -8.38
N TYR A 25 -32.32 -9.66 -8.50
CA TYR A 25 -33.57 -10.38 -8.31
C TYR A 25 -34.52 -10.32 -9.51
N LEU A 26 -34.10 -9.72 -10.63
CA LEU A 26 -34.94 -9.52 -11.81
C LEU A 26 -35.51 -10.82 -12.37
N GLY A 27 -34.76 -11.91 -12.37
CA GLY A 27 -35.23 -13.22 -12.84
C GLY A 27 -36.29 -13.85 -11.95
N LEU A 28 -36.16 -13.69 -10.62
CA LEU A 28 -37.12 -14.24 -9.65
C LEU A 28 -38.38 -13.37 -9.55
N SER A 29 -38.23 -12.06 -9.56
CA SER A 29 -39.35 -11.10 -9.44
C SER A 29 -40.31 -11.14 -10.65
N ASN A 30 -39.81 -11.58 -11.81
CA ASN A 30 -40.59 -11.66 -13.04
C ASN A 30 -41.16 -13.07 -13.32
N SER A 31 -40.91 -14.06 -12.48
CA SER A 31 -41.49 -15.38 -12.65
C SER A 31 -42.93 -15.42 -12.15
N ASN A 32 -43.77 -16.26 -12.79
CA ASN A 32 -45.18 -16.49 -12.39
C ASN A 32 -45.31 -17.23 -11.04
N TYR A 33 -44.19 -17.56 -10.38
CA TYR A 33 -44.12 -18.30 -9.13
C TYR A 33 -43.32 -17.53 -8.06
N SER A 34 -43.17 -16.22 -8.23
CA SER A 34 -42.36 -15.38 -7.31
C SER A 34 -42.98 -15.17 -5.93
N GLY A 35 -44.26 -15.53 -5.76
CA GLY A 35 -44.98 -15.42 -4.49
C GLY A 35 -44.91 -13.99 -3.93
N VAL A 36 -44.79 -13.89 -2.60
CA VAL A 36 -44.68 -12.61 -1.89
C VAL A 36 -43.47 -11.74 -2.31
N TYR A 37 -42.46 -12.33 -2.92
CA TYR A 37 -41.29 -11.54 -3.43
C TYR A 37 -41.63 -10.71 -4.66
N GLY A 38 -42.52 -11.19 -5.54
CA GLY A 38 -42.97 -10.43 -6.70
C GLY A 38 -43.73 -9.16 -6.32
N SER A 39 -44.52 -9.22 -5.25
CA SER A 39 -45.30 -8.08 -4.78
C SER A 39 -44.48 -6.95 -4.13
N GLN A 40 -43.27 -7.24 -3.66
CA GLN A 40 -42.35 -6.22 -3.12
C GLN A 40 -41.82 -5.29 -4.21
N TYR A 41 -41.75 -5.75 -5.45
CA TYR A 41 -41.23 -4.99 -6.60
C TYR A 41 -42.32 -4.49 -7.54
N ASN A 42 -43.46 -5.18 -7.57
CA ASN A 42 -44.62 -4.79 -8.34
C ASN A 42 -45.92 -5.24 -7.67
N PRO A 43 -46.61 -4.36 -6.95
CA PRO A 43 -47.87 -4.68 -6.24
C PRO A 43 -48.97 -5.26 -7.12
N ALA A 44 -48.98 -4.97 -8.44
CA ALA A 44 -49.97 -5.50 -9.39
C ALA A 44 -49.86 -7.01 -9.59
N LYS A 45 -48.71 -7.62 -9.25
CA LYS A 45 -48.53 -9.09 -9.32
C LYS A 45 -49.33 -9.90 -8.30
N LEU A 46 -49.87 -9.29 -7.27
CA LEU A 46 -50.74 -9.95 -6.32
C LEU A 46 -52.00 -10.53 -6.98
N THR A 47 -52.41 -10.04 -8.11
CA THR A 47 -53.61 -10.50 -8.89
C THR A 47 -53.27 -11.53 -9.95
N ASP A 48 -52.01 -11.67 -10.34
CA ASP A 48 -51.57 -12.57 -11.42
C ASP A 48 -50.91 -13.88 -10.92
N GLU A 49 -50.78 -14.05 -9.59
CA GLU A 49 -50.12 -15.19 -9.00
C GLU A 49 -50.97 -16.47 -9.15
N LYS A 50 -50.38 -17.54 -9.69
CA LYS A 50 -51.01 -18.87 -9.81
C LYS A 50 -51.08 -19.61 -8.48
N VAL A 51 -50.36 -19.10 -7.46
CA VAL A 51 -50.36 -19.70 -6.13
C VAL A 51 -51.47 -19.09 -5.28
N LYS A 52 -52.45 -19.91 -4.88
CA LYS A 52 -53.61 -19.47 -4.08
C LYS A 52 -53.28 -19.15 -2.62
N VAL A 53 -52.20 -19.67 -2.10
CA VAL A 53 -51.72 -19.44 -0.72
C VAL A 53 -50.19 -19.49 -0.73
N ALA A 54 -49.54 -18.37 -0.41
CA ALA A 54 -48.11 -18.34 -0.15
C ALA A 54 -47.88 -18.03 1.33
N VAL A 55 -47.26 -18.96 2.05
CA VAL A 55 -46.87 -18.77 3.45
C VAL A 55 -45.37 -18.67 3.53
N ASN A 56 -44.88 -17.47 3.85
CA ASN A 56 -43.47 -17.25 4.11
C ASN A 56 -43.24 -17.38 5.63
N LEU A 57 -42.79 -18.53 6.09
CA LEU A 57 -42.58 -18.79 7.52
C LEU A 57 -41.34 -18.11 8.08
N VAL A 58 -40.28 -17.98 7.30
CA VAL A 58 -39.05 -17.19 7.62
C VAL A 58 -38.37 -16.83 6.32
N SER A 59 -38.20 -15.54 6.01
CA SER A 59 -37.27 -15.14 4.97
C SER A 59 -36.04 -14.55 5.61
N PHE A 60 -34.94 -15.28 5.54
CA PHE A 60 -33.59 -14.75 5.79
C PHE A 60 -33.01 -14.30 4.46
N ASN A 61 -33.12 -13.00 4.15
CA ASN A 61 -32.33 -12.37 3.12
C ASN A 61 -31.01 -11.88 3.74
N GLY A 62 -30.10 -12.79 3.97
CA GLY A 62 -28.73 -12.49 4.31
C GLY A 62 -27.94 -12.27 3.02
N LEU A 63 -27.76 -11.02 2.58
CA LEU A 63 -26.64 -10.67 1.72
C LEU A 63 -25.38 -10.79 2.58
N VAL A 64 -24.81 -11.98 2.64
CA VAL A 64 -23.45 -12.15 3.13
C VAL A 64 -22.56 -11.59 2.03
N ASN A 65 -22.17 -10.33 2.19
CA ASN A 65 -21.10 -9.74 1.42
C ASN A 65 -19.82 -10.49 1.85
N ASN A 66 -19.52 -11.58 1.13
CA ASN A 66 -18.49 -12.50 1.58
C ASN A 66 -17.12 -12.00 1.10
N ASP A 67 -16.60 -10.97 1.78
CA ASP A 67 -15.25 -10.43 1.58
C ASP A 67 -14.19 -11.54 1.60
N TYR A 68 -14.41 -12.61 2.37
CA TYR A 68 -13.51 -13.77 2.42
C TYR A 68 -13.32 -14.44 1.05
N TYR A 69 -14.38 -14.67 0.28
CA TYR A 69 -14.26 -15.26 -1.06
C TYR A 69 -13.67 -14.28 -2.07
N LYS A 70 -13.96 -13.01 -1.93
CA LYS A 70 -13.38 -11.95 -2.77
C LYS A 70 -11.86 -11.95 -2.63
N PHE A 71 -11.35 -11.82 -1.40
CA PHE A 71 -9.90 -11.77 -1.15
C PHE A 71 -9.17 -13.09 -1.44
N LYS A 72 -9.86 -14.23 -1.32
CA LYS A 72 -9.31 -15.51 -1.75
C LYS A 72 -9.05 -15.54 -3.26
N ASN A 73 -9.92 -14.94 -4.06
CA ASN A 73 -9.72 -14.81 -5.51
C ASN A 73 -8.56 -13.87 -5.84
N LEU A 74 -8.46 -12.71 -5.20
CA LEU A 74 -7.35 -11.78 -5.37
C LEU A 74 -6.00 -12.45 -5.06
N LYS A 75 -5.89 -13.12 -3.91
CA LYS A 75 -4.68 -13.88 -3.56
C LYS A 75 -4.31 -14.94 -4.60
N ARG A 76 -5.31 -15.68 -5.11
CA ARG A 76 -5.11 -16.68 -6.16
C ARG A 76 -4.60 -16.05 -7.45
N ASP A 77 -5.15 -14.92 -7.87
CA ASP A 77 -4.77 -14.27 -9.12
C ASP A 77 -3.37 -13.66 -9.03
N ILE A 78 -3.00 -13.07 -7.88
CA ILE A 78 -1.61 -12.66 -7.62
C ILE A 78 -0.66 -13.88 -7.61
N THR A 79 -1.10 -15.01 -7.03
CA THR A 79 -0.28 -16.24 -7.02
C THR A 79 0.03 -16.74 -8.43
N LYS A 80 -0.90 -16.61 -9.38
CA LYS A 80 -0.66 -16.95 -10.79
C LYS A 80 0.40 -16.07 -11.44
N ILE A 81 0.46 -14.77 -11.12
CA ILE A 81 1.47 -13.84 -11.65
C ILE A 81 2.88 -14.28 -11.25
N ILE A 82 3.04 -14.75 -10.02
CA ILE A 82 4.36 -15.13 -9.47
C ILE A 82 4.71 -16.59 -9.71
N GLN A 83 3.74 -17.40 -10.14
CA GLN A 83 3.98 -18.83 -10.41
C GLN A 83 4.98 -19.02 -11.55
N GLY A 84 5.97 -19.91 -11.34
CA GLY A 84 7.01 -20.20 -12.32
C GLY A 84 8.11 -19.14 -12.44
N LYS A 85 8.09 -18.06 -11.65
CA LYS A 85 9.17 -17.07 -11.62
C LYS A 85 10.31 -17.52 -10.74
N ASN A 86 11.54 -17.34 -11.23
CA ASN A 86 12.76 -17.63 -10.49
C ASN A 86 13.12 -16.52 -9.49
N ALA A 87 12.17 -16.19 -8.61
CA ALA A 87 12.29 -15.16 -7.61
C ALA A 87 11.44 -15.49 -6.38
N LEU A 88 11.84 -15.02 -5.21
CA LEU A 88 10.95 -14.94 -4.06
C LEU A 88 10.14 -13.64 -4.16
N VAL A 89 8.83 -13.73 -4.28
CA VAL A 89 7.95 -12.55 -4.25
C VAL A 89 7.19 -12.50 -2.93
N ALA A 90 7.31 -11.36 -2.22
CA ALA A 90 6.57 -11.08 -1.01
C ALA A 90 5.60 -9.92 -1.25
N VAL A 91 4.32 -10.12 -0.90
CA VAL A 91 3.25 -9.16 -1.13
C VAL A 91 2.41 -8.98 0.12
N SER A 92 2.15 -7.72 0.47
CA SER A 92 1.15 -7.34 1.45
C SER A 92 0.26 -6.23 0.90
N VAL A 93 -1.05 -6.39 1.03
CA VAL A 93 -2.04 -5.34 0.77
C VAL A 93 -2.85 -5.14 2.03
N MET A 94 -2.94 -3.89 2.47
CA MET A 94 -3.68 -3.52 3.68
C MET A 94 -4.64 -2.38 3.34
N ASN A 95 -5.90 -2.51 3.75
CA ASN A 95 -6.91 -1.47 3.53
C ASN A 95 -6.77 -0.30 4.51
N SER A 96 -7.53 0.78 4.28
CA SER A 96 -7.57 2.00 5.11
C SER A 96 -7.83 1.73 6.59
N LYS A 97 -8.57 0.66 6.91
CA LYS A 97 -8.89 0.23 8.28
C LYS A 97 -7.76 -0.56 8.96
N GLY A 98 -6.66 -0.82 8.23
CA GLY A 98 -5.51 -1.57 8.74
C GLY A 98 -5.68 -3.10 8.74
N LYS A 99 -6.69 -3.63 8.03
CA LYS A 99 -6.85 -5.06 7.81
C LYS A 99 -5.97 -5.51 6.65
N THR A 100 -5.16 -6.53 6.87
CA THR A 100 -4.38 -7.17 5.81
C THR A 100 -5.30 -8.04 4.96
N GLU A 101 -5.42 -7.73 3.69
CA GLU A 101 -6.31 -8.41 2.74
C GLU A 101 -5.55 -9.41 1.87
N VAL A 102 -4.31 -9.10 1.53
CA VAL A 102 -3.39 -10.02 0.85
C VAL A 102 -2.13 -10.18 1.68
N ASN A 103 -1.74 -11.43 1.89
CA ASN A 103 -0.48 -11.81 2.50
C ASN A 103 0.09 -13.01 1.73
N ILE A 104 1.12 -12.74 0.92
CA ILE A 104 1.90 -13.78 0.22
C ILE A 104 3.35 -13.61 0.65
N ASN A 105 3.92 -14.58 1.33
CA ASN A 105 5.26 -14.47 1.92
C ASN A 105 5.46 -13.22 2.80
N GLY A 106 4.39 -12.55 3.22
CA GLY A 106 4.41 -11.21 3.80
C GLY A 106 5.10 -11.10 5.16
N ASN A 107 5.41 -12.23 5.82
CA ASN A 107 6.20 -12.30 7.07
C ASN A 107 7.66 -12.68 6.83
N LYS A 108 8.07 -12.97 5.58
CA LYS A 108 9.47 -13.26 5.28
C LYS A 108 10.30 -11.99 5.35
N LYS A 109 11.49 -12.10 5.95
CA LYS A 109 12.48 -11.02 5.95
C LYS A 109 12.99 -10.82 4.53
N VAL A 110 12.90 -9.59 4.05
CA VAL A 110 13.31 -9.18 2.70
C VAL A 110 14.19 -7.93 2.78
N PRO A 111 15.26 -7.82 1.97
CA PRO A 111 16.13 -6.66 1.98
C PRO A 111 15.36 -5.42 1.48
N MET A 112 15.47 -4.32 2.21
CA MET A 112 14.75 -3.07 1.91
C MET A 112 15.36 -2.31 0.73
N LEU A 113 16.70 -2.32 0.61
CA LEU A 113 17.40 -1.37 -0.23
C LEU A 113 16.83 0.05 0.06
N SER A 114 16.76 0.91 -0.92
CA SER A 114 16.32 2.30 -0.71
C SER A 114 14.90 2.49 -0.15
N VAL A 115 14.11 1.44 0.07
CA VAL A 115 12.84 1.56 0.81
C VAL A 115 13.07 2.09 2.23
N PHE A 116 14.24 1.82 2.86
CA PHE A 116 14.53 2.32 4.20
C PHE A 116 14.67 3.84 4.30
N LYS A 117 14.86 4.55 3.18
CA LYS A 117 14.92 6.02 3.13
C LYS A 117 13.59 6.66 3.55
N PHE A 118 12.48 5.98 3.34
CA PHE A 118 11.18 6.38 3.90
C PHE A 118 11.20 6.36 5.45
N HIS A 119 11.80 5.35 6.06
CA HIS A 119 11.95 5.28 7.53
C HIS A 119 12.82 6.42 8.07
N ILE A 120 13.90 6.76 7.35
CA ILE A 120 14.79 7.87 7.72
C ILE A 120 14.05 9.21 7.65
N ALA A 121 13.32 9.44 6.55
CA ALA A 121 12.53 10.67 6.39
C ALA A 121 11.50 10.83 7.51
N LEU A 122 10.83 9.75 7.92
CA LEU A 122 9.90 9.78 9.05
C LEU A 122 10.60 10.18 10.37
N ALA A 123 11.81 9.67 10.63
CA ALA A 123 12.57 9.99 11.84
C ALA A 123 13.06 11.45 11.83
N VAL A 124 13.49 11.96 10.67
CA VAL A 124 13.88 13.37 10.50
C VAL A 124 12.68 14.29 10.71
N LEU A 125 11.54 13.97 10.11
CA LEU A 125 10.32 14.76 10.22
C LEU A 125 9.71 14.75 11.63
N ASP A 126 9.86 13.69 12.41
CA ASP A 126 9.51 13.71 13.85
C ASP A 126 10.34 14.73 14.63
N LEU A 127 11.62 14.90 14.29
CA LEU A 127 12.46 15.93 14.89
C LEU A 127 12.06 17.34 14.46
N VAL A 128 11.58 17.50 13.21
CA VAL A 128 10.99 18.75 12.73
C VAL A 128 9.71 19.07 13.48
N ASP A 129 8.81 18.10 13.63
CA ASP A 129 7.55 18.27 14.36
C ASP A 129 7.76 18.65 15.84
N ARG A 130 8.86 18.20 16.40
CA ARG A 130 9.27 18.52 17.80
C ARG A 130 10.02 19.84 17.91
N GLY A 131 10.23 20.57 16.82
CA GLY A 131 10.98 21.84 16.80
C GLY A 131 12.47 21.70 17.08
N ILE A 132 13.05 20.49 16.95
CA ILE A 132 14.49 20.23 17.09
C ILE A 132 15.22 20.55 15.77
N LEU A 133 14.57 20.28 14.65
CA LEU A 133 15.03 20.63 13.31
C LEU A 133 14.01 21.55 12.63
N ASP A 134 14.48 22.27 11.59
CA ASP A 134 13.64 23.10 10.73
C ASP A 134 13.86 22.69 9.27
N LEU A 135 12.79 22.54 8.50
CA LEU A 135 12.88 22.19 7.07
C LEU A 135 13.67 23.23 6.25
N GLU A 136 13.63 24.49 6.67
CA GLU A 136 14.35 25.57 6.01
C GLU A 136 15.77 25.75 6.53
N GLN A 137 16.17 25.04 7.61
CA GLN A 137 17.55 25.15 8.09
C GLN A 137 18.53 24.64 7.03
N ASN A 138 19.65 25.35 6.90
CA ASN A 138 20.72 24.95 6.02
C ASN A 138 21.63 23.90 6.67
N ILE A 139 21.87 22.82 5.95
CA ILE A 139 22.83 21.78 6.31
C ILE A 139 24.10 21.99 5.49
N PHE A 140 25.23 22.19 6.17
CA PHE A 140 26.52 22.29 5.48
C PHE A 140 26.98 20.90 5.05
N VAL A 141 27.03 20.69 3.74
CA VAL A 141 27.43 19.43 3.10
C VAL A 141 28.86 19.55 2.60
N LYS A 142 29.76 18.77 3.19
CA LYS A 142 31.19 18.75 2.82
C LYS A 142 31.37 18.02 1.48
N LYS A 143 32.41 18.36 0.73
CA LYS A 143 32.79 17.60 -0.48
C LYS A 143 33.01 16.12 -0.17
N SER A 144 33.63 15.78 0.98
CA SER A 144 33.89 14.41 1.41
C SER A 144 32.63 13.58 1.70
N GLU A 145 31.47 14.23 1.87
CA GLU A 145 30.18 13.54 2.10
C GLU A 145 29.45 13.20 0.78
N LEU A 146 29.95 13.72 -0.34
CA LEU A 146 29.42 13.46 -1.68
C LEU A 146 30.29 12.39 -2.38
N LEU A 147 30.07 11.12 -1.97
CA LEU A 147 30.83 9.98 -2.49
C LEU A 147 30.56 9.79 -3.99
N GLU A 148 31.63 9.49 -4.74
CA GLU A 148 31.59 9.41 -6.20
C GLU A 148 31.03 8.05 -6.71
N ASN A 149 31.28 6.98 -5.98
CA ASN A 149 30.95 5.60 -6.36
C ASN A 149 29.52 5.16 -5.94
N THR A 150 28.61 6.12 -5.84
CA THR A 150 27.22 5.84 -5.47
C THR A 150 26.25 6.71 -6.27
N TRP A 151 24.98 6.30 -6.34
CA TRP A 151 23.92 7.08 -6.95
C TRP A 151 23.61 8.31 -6.11
N SER A 152 23.79 9.51 -6.67
CA SER A 152 23.54 10.75 -5.94
C SER A 152 23.27 11.95 -6.83
N PRO A 153 22.01 12.25 -7.13
CA PRO A 153 21.61 13.50 -7.79
C PRO A 153 22.03 14.79 -7.03
N ILE A 154 22.10 14.75 -5.69
CA ILE A 154 22.65 15.86 -4.89
C ILE A 154 24.10 16.15 -5.29
N ARG A 155 24.94 15.11 -5.39
CA ARG A 155 26.33 15.29 -5.84
C ARG A 155 26.39 15.88 -7.24
N ASP A 156 25.52 15.44 -8.14
CA ASP A 156 25.51 15.90 -9.53
C ASP A 156 25.09 17.37 -9.63
N LYS A 157 24.18 17.82 -8.75
CA LYS A 157 23.79 19.24 -8.61
C LYS A 157 24.87 20.08 -7.93
N TYR A 158 25.55 19.55 -6.92
CA TYR A 158 26.54 20.25 -6.11
C TYR A 158 27.93 19.55 -6.18
N PRO A 159 28.54 19.47 -7.36
CA PRO A 159 29.73 18.62 -7.59
C PRO A 159 30.96 19.06 -6.76
N ASN A 160 31.03 20.30 -6.35
CA ASN A 160 32.14 20.83 -5.55
C ASN A 160 31.93 20.63 -4.03
N GLY A 161 30.74 20.26 -3.59
CA GLY A 161 30.41 20.19 -2.17
C GLY A 161 30.67 21.51 -1.42
N ASN A 162 30.91 21.41 -0.10
CA ASN A 162 31.14 22.57 0.77
C ASN A 162 30.07 23.66 0.60
N VAL A 163 28.83 23.24 0.57
CA VAL A 163 27.65 24.05 0.26
C VAL A 163 26.59 23.87 1.36
N ASN A 164 25.83 24.93 1.60
CA ASN A 164 24.67 24.89 2.45
C ASN A 164 23.44 24.45 1.63
N ILE A 165 22.79 23.37 2.00
CA ILE A 165 21.59 22.84 1.35
C ILE A 165 20.46 22.85 2.37
N PRO A 166 19.26 23.38 2.05
CA PRO A 166 18.10 23.32 2.93
C PRO A 166 17.75 21.85 3.27
N LEU A 167 17.37 21.58 4.52
CA LEU A 167 17.03 20.23 4.96
C LEU A 167 15.91 19.61 4.11
N ARG A 168 14.90 20.41 3.76
CA ARG A 168 13.82 19.99 2.85
C ARG A 168 14.35 19.42 1.53
N GLU A 169 15.32 20.05 0.93
CA GLU A 169 15.88 19.63 -0.35
C GLU A 169 16.62 18.30 -0.20
N ILE A 170 17.35 18.10 0.88
CA ILE A 170 18.05 16.84 1.15
C ILE A 170 17.02 15.70 1.31
N ILE A 171 15.91 15.95 2.01
CA ILE A 171 14.82 14.94 2.16
C ILE A 171 14.18 14.65 0.80
N GLU A 172 13.91 15.68 -0.01
CA GLU A 172 13.32 15.53 -1.35
C GLU A 172 14.20 14.66 -2.25
N TYR A 173 15.48 14.95 -2.35
CA TYR A 173 16.41 14.10 -3.12
C TYR A 173 16.51 12.68 -2.58
N THR A 174 16.58 12.53 -1.26
CA THR A 174 16.71 11.23 -0.61
C THR A 174 15.51 10.33 -0.88
N VAL A 175 14.31 10.85 -0.79
CA VAL A 175 13.08 10.06 -0.93
C VAL A 175 12.65 9.96 -2.39
N SER A 176 12.50 11.10 -3.09
CA SER A 176 11.97 11.15 -4.46
C SER A 176 12.95 10.56 -5.46
N GLN A 177 14.23 10.97 -5.42
CA GLN A 177 15.24 10.52 -6.37
C GLN A 177 16.17 9.42 -5.83
N SER A 178 15.86 8.95 -4.61
CA SER A 178 16.59 7.83 -3.99
C SER A 178 18.09 8.11 -3.77
N ASP A 179 18.47 9.36 -3.47
CA ASP A 179 19.85 9.79 -3.28
C ASP A 179 20.54 9.08 -2.12
N ASN A 180 21.72 8.49 -2.36
CA ASN A 180 22.45 7.74 -1.35
C ASN A 180 23.27 8.65 -0.43
N ASN A 181 23.92 9.68 -0.98
CA ASN A 181 24.65 10.65 -0.16
C ASN A 181 23.69 11.46 0.74
N GLY A 182 22.53 11.88 0.20
CA GLY A 182 21.49 12.52 0.98
C GLY A 182 20.99 11.63 2.12
N CYS A 183 20.83 10.32 1.88
CA CYS A 183 20.49 9.34 2.89
C CYS A 183 21.50 9.36 4.06
N ASP A 184 22.80 9.31 3.76
CA ASP A 184 23.84 9.26 4.77
C ASP A 184 24.03 10.60 5.49
N ILE A 185 23.81 11.72 4.79
CA ILE A 185 23.76 13.06 5.39
C ILE A 185 22.63 13.13 6.43
N LEU A 186 21.42 12.68 6.07
CA LEU A 186 20.28 12.67 7.00
C LEU A 186 20.54 11.75 8.21
N LEU A 187 21.10 10.56 7.99
CA LEU A 187 21.47 9.66 9.08
C LEU A 187 22.49 10.29 10.05
N ARG A 188 23.53 10.94 9.54
CA ARG A 188 24.51 11.64 10.39
C ARG A 188 23.86 12.79 11.17
N LEU A 189 22.96 13.53 10.53
CA LEU A 189 22.25 14.64 11.17
C LEU A 189 21.46 14.22 12.40
N ILE A 190 20.83 13.04 12.35
CA ILE A 190 19.94 12.57 13.43
C ILE A 190 20.58 11.56 14.37
N GLY A 191 21.90 11.28 14.26
CA GLY A 191 22.63 10.39 15.15
C GLY A 191 22.69 8.92 14.73
N GLY A 192 22.49 8.64 13.44
CA GLY A 192 22.73 7.33 12.82
C GLY A 192 21.53 6.39 12.77
N VAL A 193 21.80 5.16 12.29
CA VAL A 193 20.79 4.14 12.02
C VAL A 193 20.01 3.70 13.27
N ASP A 194 20.66 3.69 14.43
CA ASP A 194 20.02 3.31 15.71
C ASP A 194 18.89 4.27 16.11
N THR A 195 19.03 5.56 15.79
CA THR A 195 17.97 6.54 16.02
C THR A 195 16.73 6.22 15.19
N VAL A 196 16.91 5.89 13.92
CA VAL A 196 15.80 5.48 13.04
C VAL A 196 15.18 4.18 13.53
N GLN A 197 16.00 3.18 13.89
CA GLN A 197 15.53 1.89 14.41
C GLN A 197 14.61 2.09 15.63
N LYS A 198 15.10 2.80 16.63
CA LYS A 198 14.35 3.06 17.89
C LYS A 198 13.09 3.88 17.63
N PHE A 199 13.16 4.89 16.76
CA PHE A 199 12.00 5.70 16.40
C PHE A 199 10.89 4.85 15.79
N ILE A 200 11.19 4.04 14.77
CA ILE A 200 10.19 3.21 14.09
C ILE A 200 9.64 2.12 15.02
N GLU A 201 10.48 1.53 15.90
CA GLU A 201 10.03 0.60 16.94
C GLU A 201 9.04 1.27 17.91
N SER A 202 9.31 2.52 18.31
CA SER A 202 8.42 3.30 19.20
C SER A 202 7.03 3.53 18.60
N LYS A 203 6.93 3.53 17.26
CA LYS A 203 5.65 3.61 16.55
C LYS A 203 4.93 2.24 16.44
N GLY A 204 5.48 1.20 17.10
CA GLY A 204 4.90 -0.14 17.18
C GLY A 204 5.04 -0.95 15.87
N ILE A 205 6.02 -0.62 15.05
CA ILE A 205 6.43 -1.45 13.92
C ILE A 205 7.46 -2.45 14.40
N LYS A 206 7.26 -3.71 14.04
CA LYS A 206 8.13 -4.85 14.33
C LYS A 206 8.53 -5.53 13.02
N ASP A 207 9.41 -6.51 13.09
CA ASP A 207 9.85 -7.32 11.94
C ASP A 207 10.58 -6.51 10.85
N PHE A 208 11.41 -5.57 11.27
CA PHE A 208 12.35 -4.82 10.43
C PHE A 208 13.67 -4.63 11.15
N ALA A 209 14.73 -4.30 10.43
CA ALA A 209 16.00 -3.82 10.99
C ALA A 209 16.68 -2.84 10.03
N ILE A 210 17.27 -1.79 10.58
CA ILE A 210 18.15 -0.84 9.89
C ILE A 210 19.47 -0.83 10.64
N LYS A 211 20.51 -1.39 10.03
CA LYS A 211 21.83 -1.62 10.68
C LYS A 211 22.97 -0.89 10.00
N TYR A 212 22.82 -0.58 8.73
CA TYR A 212 23.86 0.02 7.91
C TYR A 212 23.32 1.23 7.14
N ASN A 213 24.19 2.20 6.92
CA ASN A 213 23.94 3.30 6.01
C ASN A 213 24.28 2.90 4.56
N GLU A 214 24.12 3.80 3.59
CA GLU A 214 24.39 3.48 2.17
C GLU A 214 25.88 3.25 1.90
N GLU A 215 26.77 4.01 2.53
CA GLU A 215 28.23 3.84 2.40
C GLU A 215 28.68 2.47 2.88
N GLU A 216 28.18 2.00 4.03
CA GLU A 216 28.49 0.69 4.59
C GLU A 216 27.91 -0.45 3.74
N MET A 217 26.71 -0.28 3.19
CA MET A 217 26.12 -1.27 2.27
C MET A 217 26.89 -1.39 0.98
N ASN A 218 27.42 -0.29 0.45
CA ASN A 218 28.24 -0.30 -0.76
C ASN A 218 29.61 -0.98 -0.56
N LYS A 219 30.20 -0.85 0.62
CA LYS A 219 31.49 -1.49 0.96
C LYS A 219 31.39 -3.01 1.08
N ASN A 220 30.24 -3.51 1.51
CA ASN A 220 30.04 -4.93 1.79
C ASN A 220 28.71 -5.42 1.25
N GLY A 221 28.73 -6.04 0.06
CA GLY A 221 27.52 -6.49 -0.64
C GLY A 221 26.62 -7.45 0.16
N LYS A 222 27.12 -8.10 1.24
CA LYS A 222 26.28 -8.93 2.13
C LYS A 222 25.46 -8.08 3.12
N SER A 223 25.87 -6.86 3.39
CA SER A 223 25.19 -5.95 4.32
C SER A 223 23.80 -5.52 3.86
N ILE A 224 23.52 -5.58 2.53
CA ILE A 224 22.20 -5.25 1.97
C ILE A 224 21.05 -6.08 2.57
N TYR A 225 21.31 -7.32 2.97
CA TYR A 225 20.31 -8.18 3.62
C TYR A 225 20.12 -7.87 5.13
N SER A 226 21.00 -7.08 5.71
CA SER A 226 20.93 -6.70 7.13
C SER A 226 19.93 -5.58 7.38
N ASN A 227 19.71 -4.72 6.38
CA ASN A 227 18.58 -3.76 6.35
C ASN A 227 17.38 -4.47 5.74
N TYR A 228 16.55 -5.05 6.60
CA TYR A 228 15.40 -5.85 6.17
C TYR A 228 14.08 -5.31 6.75
N THR A 229 13.02 -5.67 6.08
CA THR A 229 11.64 -5.55 6.57
C THR A 229 10.87 -6.83 6.25
N THR A 230 9.57 -6.82 6.53
CA THR A 230 8.60 -7.75 5.95
C THR A 230 7.57 -6.95 5.16
N ALA A 231 6.94 -7.55 4.15
CA ALA A 231 5.92 -6.84 3.38
C ALA A 231 4.77 -6.36 4.28
N ASN A 232 4.42 -7.15 5.31
CA ASN A 232 3.40 -6.76 6.28
C ASN A 232 3.83 -5.58 7.16
N ALA A 233 5.09 -5.54 7.61
CA ALA A 233 5.60 -4.42 8.41
C ALA A 233 5.65 -3.13 7.58
N SER A 234 6.08 -3.23 6.31
CA SER A 234 6.13 -2.10 5.38
C SER A 234 4.73 -1.54 5.11
N SER A 235 3.75 -2.38 4.75
CA SER A 235 2.36 -1.92 4.53
C SER A 235 1.75 -1.31 5.80
N ARG A 236 2.05 -1.86 6.98
CA ARG A 236 1.59 -1.31 8.26
C ARG A 236 2.21 0.05 8.57
N LEU A 237 3.49 0.26 8.25
CA LEU A 237 4.15 1.55 8.43
C LEU A 237 3.53 2.61 7.53
N LEU A 238 3.30 2.30 6.25
CA LEU A 238 2.61 3.18 5.30
C LEU A 238 1.20 3.53 5.78
N GLN A 239 0.44 2.55 6.27
CA GLN A 239 -0.93 2.76 6.78
C GLN A 239 -0.93 3.67 8.02
N LYS A 240 0.00 3.47 8.95
CA LYS A 240 0.12 4.34 10.12
C LYS A 240 0.56 5.75 9.73
N PHE A 241 1.47 5.89 8.78
CA PHE A 241 1.91 7.17 8.25
C PHE A 241 0.75 7.94 7.64
N TYR A 242 0.02 7.34 6.71
CA TYR A 242 -1.09 8.02 6.03
C TYR A 242 -2.22 8.40 6.98
N ASN A 243 -2.48 7.60 8.01
CA ASN A 243 -3.47 7.89 9.05
C ASN A 243 -3.00 8.89 10.12
N GLY A 244 -1.88 9.58 9.92
CA GLY A 244 -1.40 10.62 10.84
C GLY A 244 -0.95 10.09 12.21
N LYS A 245 -0.52 8.81 12.29
CA LYS A 245 -0.13 8.18 13.58
C LYS A 245 1.38 8.15 13.81
N ILE A 246 2.16 8.75 12.92
CA ILE A 246 3.63 8.74 12.97
C ILE A 246 4.19 10.14 13.20
N ILE A 247 3.79 11.10 12.39
CA ILE A 247 4.26 12.49 12.34
C ILE A 247 3.06 13.43 12.20
N SER A 248 3.29 14.74 12.29
CA SER A 248 2.24 15.77 12.14
C SER A 248 1.60 15.75 10.74
N GLU A 249 0.48 16.44 10.60
CA GLU A 249 -0.22 16.56 9.32
C GLU A 249 0.64 17.26 8.27
N SER A 250 1.29 18.38 8.63
CA SER A 250 2.16 19.13 7.71
C SER A 250 3.35 18.31 7.22
N SER A 251 4.01 17.57 8.11
CA SER A 251 5.12 16.68 7.76
C SER A 251 4.64 15.47 6.94
N ARG A 252 3.46 14.95 7.24
CA ARG A 252 2.83 13.88 6.45
C ARG A 252 2.56 14.35 5.01
N ASP A 253 1.95 15.50 4.84
CA ASP A 253 1.59 16.02 3.53
C ASP A 253 2.84 16.36 2.71
N PHE A 254 3.88 16.90 3.35
CA PHE A 254 5.18 17.12 2.73
C PHE A 254 5.78 15.80 2.22
N LEU A 255 5.87 14.77 3.07
CA LEU A 255 6.45 13.49 2.68
C LEU A 255 5.59 12.73 1.66
N PHE A 256 4.28 12.79 1.78
CA PHE A 256 3.36 12.19 0.82
C PHE A 256 3.53 12.80 -0.57
N ARG A 257 3.61 14.14 -0.66
CA ARG A 257 3.88 14.85 -1.93
C ARG A 257 5.19 14.37 -2.56
N ILE A 258 6.28 14.29 -1.80
CA ILE A 258 7.58 13.82 -2.30
C ILE A 258 7.50 12.39 -2.85
N MET A 259 6.76 11.52 -2.17
CA MET A 259 6.55 10.13 -2.61
C MET A 259 5.63 10.04 -3.84
N TYR A 260 4.68 10.95 -3.98
CA TYR A 260 3.81 11.03 -5.15
C TYR A 260 4.54 11.58 -6.39
N GLU A 261 5.38 12.60 -6.21
CA GLU A 261 6.14 13.26 -7.27
C GLU A 261 7.43 12.50 -7.65
N THR A 262 7.66 11.29 -7.12
CA THR A 262 8.88 10.53 -7.42
C THR A 262 8.99 10.16 -8.89
N PRO A 263 10.13 10.42 -9.55
CA PRO A 263 10.38 9.95 -10.92
C PRO A 263 10.84 8.49 -10.98
N THR A 264 11.09 7.84 -9.83
CA THR A 264 11.62 6.49 -9.78
C THR A 264 10.49 5.44 -9.84
N GLY A 265 10.70 4.31 -10.53
CA GLY A 265 9.77 3.19 -10.54
C GLY A 265 8.59 3.34 -11.52
N ALA A 266 8.77 4.09 -12.60
CA ALA A 266 7.75 4.26 -13.64
C ALA A 266 7.20 2.92 -14.18
N ASP A 267 8.04 1.86 -14.19
CA ASP A 267 7.69 0.52 -14.66
C ASP A 267 7.19 -0.43 -13.55
N ARG A 268 6.88 0.11 -12.34
CA ARG A 268 6.48 -0.68 -11.16
C ARG A 268 5.03 -0.41 -10.76
N LEU A 269 4.77 -0.04 -9.50
CA LEU A 269 3.39 0.11 -8.98
C LEU A 269 2.50 0.99 -9.84
N ILE A 270 3.02 2.07 -10.42
CA ILE A 270 2.24 3.04 -11.21
C ILE A 270 2.01 2.61 -12.66
N SER A 271 2.84 1.72 -13.20
CA SER A 271 3.00 1.44 -14.64
C SER A 271 1.68 1.10 -15.38
N LEU A 272 0.82 0.30 -14.77
CA LEU A 272 -0.40 -0.20 -15.39
C LEU A 272 -1.68 0.39 -14.78
N LEU A 273 -1.54 1.37 -13.89
CA LEU A 273 -2.67 2.08 -13.31
C LEU A 273 -3.13 3.21 -14.24
N PRO A 274 -4.39 3.66 -14.14
CA PRO A 274 -4.84 4.86 -14.84
C PRO A 274 -3.97 6.07 -14.50
N PRO A 275 -3.72 6.99 -15.43
CA PRO A 275 -2.76 8.09 -15.26
C PRO A 275 -3.19 9.13 -14.20
N ASP A 276 -4.45 9.15 -13.82
CA ASP A 276 -5.04 10.03 -12.81
C ASP A 276 -5.03 9.45 -11.39
N VAL A 277 -4.54 8.21 -11.24
CA VAL A 277 -4.45 7.57 -9.93
C VAL A 277 -3.31 8.16 -9.11
N ILE A 278 -3.61 8.60 -7.91
CA ILE A 278 -2.60 9.09 -6.97
C ILE A 278 -1.90 7.90 -6.32
N VAL A 279 -0.60 7.78 -6.56
CA VAL A 279 0.28 6.74 -6.02
C VAL A 279 1.49 7.39 -5.36
N ALA A 280 1.53 7.40 -4.04
CA ALA A 280 2.71 7.82 -3.30
C ALA A 280 3.55 6.59 -2.95
N HIS A 281 4.77 6.47 -3.50
CA HIS A 281 5.54 5.24 -3.38
C HIS A 281 7.05 5.44 -3.19
N LYS A 282 7.73 4.38 -2.76
CA LYS A 282 9.18 4.35 -2.61
C LYS A 282 9.75 3.04 -3.15
N THR A 283 10.67 3.15 -4.08
CA THR A 283 11.38 2.03 -4.69
C THR A 283 12.63 1.61 -3.90
N GLY A 284 13.07 0.37 -4.14
CA GLY A 284 14.37 -0.13 -3.70
C GLY A 284 14.92 -1.11 -4.75
N THR A 285 16.19 -0.95 -5.15
CA THR A 285 16.79 -1.74 -6.22
C THR A 285 18.23 -2.10 -5.89
N SER A 286 18.61 -3.36 -6.11
CA SER A 286 20.00 -3.78 -6.08
C SER A 286 20.59 -3.89 -7.49
N GLY A 287 21.92 -3.91 -7.60
CA GLY A 287 22.61 -4.39 -8.77
C GLY A 287 22.38 -5.90 -8.98
N ILE A 288 22.84 -6.40 -10.15
CA ILE A 288 22.85 -7.83 -10.47
C ILE A 288 24.26 -8.35 -10.20
N VAL A 289 24.36 -9.38 -9.37
CA VAL A 289 25.63 -10.05 -9.03
C VAL A 289 25.49 -11.53 -9.35
N SER A 290 26.38 -12.05 -10.17
CA SER A 290 26.37 -13.47 -10.59
C SER A 290 25.01 -13.92 -11.14
N GLY A 291 24.35 -13.07 -11.94
CA GLY A 291 23.05 -13.36 -12.55
C GLY A 291 21.85 -13.30 -11.58
N ILE A 292 22.05 -12.81 -10.36
CA ILE A 292 21.00 -12.67 -9.36
C ILE A 292 20.82 -11.19 -9.01
N GLN A 293 19.61 -10.69 -9.14
CA GLN A 293 19.19 -9.40 -8.58
C GLN A 293 18.65 -9.61 -7.18
N ALA A 294 19.37 -9.08 -6.19
CA ALA A 294 19.01 -9.30 -4.77
C ALA A 294 17.66 -8.71 -4.40
N ALA A 295 17.29 -7.57 -4.99
CA ALA A 295 16.00 -6.95 -4.75
C ALA A 295 15.55 -6.02 -5.89
N THR A 296 14.25 -6.11 -6.22
CA THR A 296 13.47 -5.11 -6.96
C THR A 296 12.19 -4.91 -6.17
N ASN A 297 12.07 -3.75 -5.51
CA ASN A 297 11.04 -3.48 -4.54
C ASN A 297 10.24 -2.23 -4.92
N ASP A 298 8.96 -2.22 -4.57
CA ASP A 298 8.17 -1.00 -4.54
C ASP A 298 7.09 -1.10 -3.48
N VAL A 299 6.93 -0.04 -2.69
CA VAL A 299 5.97 0.04 -1.60
C VAL A 299 5.25 1.38 -1.66
N GLY A 300 3.92 1.38 -1.51
CA GLY A 300 3.16 2.61 -1.73
C GLY A 300 1.78 2.64 -1.10
N ILE A 301 1.19 3.83 -1.21
CA ILE A 301 -0.17 4.19 -0.84
C ILE A 301 -0.89 4.54 -2.14
N ILE A 302 -2.01 3.90 -2.41
CA ILE A 302 -2.81 4.12 -3.62
C ILE A 302 -4.17 4.63 -3.19
N ILE A 303 -4.53 5.81 -3.71
CA ILE A 303 -5.80 6.46 -3.43
C ILE A 303 -6.85 5.98 -4.44
N LEU A 304 -8.02 5.65 -3.93
CA LEU A 304 -9.16 5.18 -4.70
C LEU A 304 -10.07 6.36 -5.07
N PRO A 305 -10.92 6.25 -6.11
CA PRO A 305 -11.78 7.34 -6.56
C PRO A 305 -12.81 7.86 -5.55
N ASP A 306 -13.02 7.16 -4.43
CA ASP A 306 -13.91 7.55 -3.34
C ASP A 306 -13.16 8.05 -2.10
N ASP A 307 -11.91 8.51 -2.28
CA ASP A 307 -10.98 8.97 -1.24
C ASP A 307 -10.57 7.90 -0.19
N GLU A 308 -11.04 6.66 -0.35
CA GLU A 308 -10.48 5.52 0.39
C GLU A 308 -9.09 5.20 -0.18
N TYR A 309 -8.31 4.44 0.56
CA TYR A 309 -6.97 4.05 0.12
C TYR A 309 -6.62 2.62 0.54
N TYR A 310 -5.61 2.10 -0.08
CA TYR A 310 -4.91 0.92 0.41
C TYR A 310 -3.40 1.10 0.35
N THR A 311 -2.69 0.36 1.18
CA THR A 311 -1.24 0.26 1.10
C THR A 311 -0.85 -1.06 0.46
N ILE A 312 0.17 -1.01 -0.37
CA ILE A 312 0.72 -2.16 -1.07
C ILE A 312 2.23 -2.20 -0.91
N SER A 313 2.76 -3.39 -0.65
CA SER A 313 4.20 -3.61 -0.58
C SER A 313 4.55 -4.84 -1.37
N VAL A 314 5.37 -4.70 -2.40
CA VAL A 314 5.83 -5.78 -3.27
C VAL A 314 7.34 -5.82 -3.28
N PHE A 315 7.88 -6.98 -2.95
CA PHE A 315 9.32 -7.26 -2.92
C PHE A 315 9.61 -8.46 -3.81
N VAL A 316 10.43 -8.28 -4.84
CA VAL A 316 10.93 -9.33 -5.73
C VAL A 316 12.38 -9.57 -5.39
N ILE A 317 12.69 -10.72 -4.79
CA ILE A 317 13.93 -10.98 -4.07
C ILE A 317 14.70 -12.16 -4.67
N ASN A 318 16.04 -12.04 -4.72
CA ASN A 318 16.94 -13.06 -5.23
C ASN A 318 16.51 -13.59 -6.62
N SER A 319 16.13 -12.66 -7.46
CA SER A 319 15.59 -12.97 -8.78
C SER A 319 16.68 -13.34 -9.76
N LYS A 320 16.45 -14.41 -10.53
CA LYS A 320 17.20 -14.76 -11.73
C LYS A 320 16.53 -14.27 -13.01
N GLU A 321 15.38 -13.60 -12.88
CA GLU A 321 14.73 -12.92 -13.98
C GLU A 321 15.47 -11.63 -14.32
N ASN A 322 15.25 -11.10 -15.54
CA ASN A 322 15.76 -9.77 -15.88
C ASN A 322 14.99 -8.66 -15.14
N THR A 323 15.56 -7.46 -15.08
CA THR A 323 14.99 -6.31 -14.38
C THR A 323 13.57 -5.98 -14.86
N SER A 324 13.34 -5.96 -16.18
CA SER A 324 12.02 -5.67 -16.75
C SER A 324 10.96 -6.70 -16.33
N THR A 325 11.31 -8.00 -16.24
CA THR A 325 10.40 -9.03 -15.70
C THR A 325 10.10 -8.79 -14.24
N ASN A 326 11.09 -8.40 -13.43
CA ASN A 326 10.89 -8.09 -12.00
C ASN A 326 9.95 -6.89 -11.81
N GLU A 327 10.15 -5.84 -12.60
CA GLU A 327 9.30 -4.63 -12.59
C GLU A 327 7.87 -4.95 -13.06
N LYS A 328 7.75 -5.75 -14.14
CA LYS A 328 6.45 -6.22 -14.62
C LYS A 328 5.69 -7.04 -13.59
N ILE A 329 6.35 -7.87 -12.78
CA ILE A 329 5.71 -8.61 -11.68
C ILE A 329 5.05 -7.61 -10.71
N ILE A 330 5.75 -6.52 -10.36
CA ILE A 330 5.22 -5.48 -9.46
C ILE A 330 4.02 -4.77 -10.11
N ALA A 331 4.14 -4.39 -11.37
CA ALA A 331 3.10 -3.72 -12.14
C ALA A 331 1.83 -4.58 -12.27
N ASP A 332 1.97 -5.86 -12.65
CA ASP A 332 0.85 -6.79 -12.80
C ASP A 332 0.13 -7.03 -11.45
N ILE A 333 0.88 -7.13 -10.36
CA ILE A 333 0.31 -7.25 -9.01
C ILE A 333 -0.47 -5.99 -8.64
N SER A 334 0.13 -4.80 -8.84
CA SER A 334 -0.51 -3.52 -8.58
C SER A 334 -1.82 -3.36 -9.35
N LYS A 335 -1.79 -3.65 -10.65
CA LYS A 335 -2.99 -3.61 -11.53
C LYS A 335 -4.07 -4.59 -11.07
N THR A 336 -3.67 -5.81 -10.68
CA THR A 336 -4.61 -6.82 -10.19
C THR A 336 -5.30 -6.37 -8.91
N VAL A 337 -4.55 -5.73 -7.99
CA VAL A 337 -5.11 -5.17 -6.75
C VAL A 337 -6.05 -3.99 -7.05
N TRP A 338 -5.63 -3.07 -7.92
CA TRP A 338 -6.44 -1.93 -8.35
C TRP A 338 -7.77 -2.39 -8.96
N ASP A 339 -7.71 -3.28 -9.95
CA ASP A 339 -8.91 -3.81 -10.62
C ASP A 339 -9.86 -4.51 -9.65
N TYR A 340 -9.30 -5.15 -8.64
CA TYR A 340 -10.07 -5.77 -7.60
C TYR A 340 -10.85 -4.75 -6.77
N TYR A 341 -10.20 -3.68 -6.30
CA TYR A 341 -10.87 -2.62 -5.55
C TYR A 341 -11.87 -1.87 -6.42
N PHE A 342 -11.52 -1.57 -7.68
CA PHE A 342 -12.36 -0.83 -8.60
C PHE A 342 -13.64 -1.60 -9.01
N ARG A 343 -13.55 -2.91 -9.23
CA ARG A 343 -14.70 -3.74 -9.65
C ARG A 343 -15.64 -4.13 -8.51
N ASN A 344 -15.22 -3.97 -7.28
CA ASN A 344 -15.98 -4.42 -6.11
C ASN A 344 -16.62 -3.27 -5.33
N LYS A 345 -16.60 -2.09 -5.93
CA LYS A 345 -17.40 -0.93 -5.54
C LYS A 345 -18.64 -0.84 -6.42
#